data_70e259fd47c904ff335676aa0b337154
#
_entry.id   70e259fd47c904ff335676aa0b337154
#
_cell.length_a   1.000
_cell.length_b   1.000
_cell.length_c   1.000
_cell.angle_alpha   90.00
_cell.angle_beta   90.00
_cell.angle_gamma   90.00
#
_symmetry.space_group_name_H-M   'P 1'
#
loop_
_entity.id
_entity.type
_entity.pdbx_description
1 polymer ?
#
loop_
_entity_poly.entity_id
_entity_poly.type
_entity_poly.pdbx_seq_one_letter_code
_entity_poly.pdbx_strand_id
1 'polypeptide(L)'
;EKNLQYIGLDGTVGIIANGAGLAMSTLDVVNQVGGSAANFLDIGGGANADVMAGALEVINFDENVKSIFINIFGGITRGEEVAKGIVEAMGRVDLKAPIVIRLDGTNAEEGRQILLDAGIPQDKLRSEPTMLDAARVAVELAN
;
A
#
# COMPACT_ATOMS: atom_id res chain seq x y z
N GLU A 1 14.44 2.91 11.64
CA GLU A 1 15.00 1.67 11.68
C GLU A 1 14.65 0.83 10.51
N LYS A 2 14.48 0.39 9.73
CA LYS A 2 14.17 -0.32 8.52
C LYS A 2 14.05 0.62 7.34
N ASN A 3 14.65 1.80 7.43
CA ASN A 3 14.60 2.81 6.38
C ASN A 3 13.19 3.26 6.04
N LEU A 4 12.30 3.22 7.02
CA LEU A 4 10.92 3.66 6.86
C LEU A 4 10.74 5.03 7.50
N GLN A 5 9.97 5.88 6.83
CA GLN A 5 9.53 7.14 7.40
C GLN A 5 8.03 7.04 7.68
N TYR A 6 7.69 6.92 8.94
CA TYR A 6 6.31 6.72 9.36
C TYR A 6 5.84 7.89 10.23
N ILE A 7 4.72 8.47 9.84
CA ILE A 7 4.07 9.54 10.63
C ILE A 7 2.62 9.13 10.81
N GLY A 8 2.18 8.99 12.07
CA GLY A 8 0.80 8.66 12.38
C GLY A 8 -0.11 9.86 12.22
N LEU A 9 -1.31 9.62 11.73
CA LEU A 9 -2.36 10.63 11.56
C LEU A 9 -3.66 10.08 12.12
N ASP A 10 -4.75 10.84 11.99
CA ASP A 10 -5.99 10.49 12.68
C ASP A 10 -7.03 9.81 11.81
N GLY A 11 -6.69 9.46 10.58
CA GLY A 11 -7.67 8.92 9.64
C GLY A 11 -7.80 7.41 9.70
N THR A 12 -8.44 6.85 8.67
CA THR A 12 -8.77 5.43 8.60
C THR A 12 -8.13 4.71 7.41
N VAL A 13 -7.51 5.42 6.47
CA VAL A 13 -6.87 4.81 5.31
C VAL A 13 -5.36 4.81 5.53
N GLY A 14 -4.78 3.63 5.69
CA GLY A 14 -3.32 3.51 5.77
C GLY A 14 -2.69 3.74 4.41
N ILE A 15 -1.59 4.47 4.36
CA ILE A 15 -0.95 4.84 3.10
C ILE A 15 0.48 4.36 3.08
N ILE A 16 0.85 3.66 2.01
CA ILE A 16 2.23 3.29 1.72
C ILE A 16 2.56 3.76 0.31
N ALA A 17 3.65 4.50 0.16
CA ALA A 17 4.11 4.92 -1.15
C ALA A 17 5.62 4.90 -1.19
N ASN A 18 6.19 4.87 -2.38
CA ASN A 18 7.63 4.94 -2.54
C ASN A 18 8.01 6.33 -3.02
N GLY A 19 8.56 7.10 -2.09
CA GLY A 19 8.97 8.47 -2.35
C GLY A 19 8.05 9.47 -1.68
N ALA A 20 8.65 10.51 -1.09
CA ALA A 20 7.91 11.50 -0.33
C ALA A 20 6.89 12.25 -1.18
N GLY A 21 7.25 12.58 -2.42
CA GLY A 21 6.33 13.27 -3.32
C GLY A 21 5.10 12.45 -3.64
N LEU A 22 5.30 11.16 -3.93
CA LEU A 22 4.19 10.26 -4.22
C LEU A 22 3.34 10.03 -3.00
N ALA A 23 3.95 9.92 -1.82
CA ALA A 23 3.20 9.76 -0.57
C ALA A 23 2.32 10.98 -0.31
N MET A 24 2.83 12.18 -0.55
CA MET A 24 2.03 13.39 -0.37
C MET A 24 0.89 13.47 -1.38
N SER A 25 1.16 13.11 -2.64
CA SER A 25 0.10 13.09 -3.65
C SER A 25 -0.98 12.09 -3.31
N THR A 26 -0.58 10.93 -2.79
CA THR A 26 -1.53 9.89 -2.39
C THR A 26 -2.43 10.39 -1.26
N LEU A 27 -1.84 11.05 -0.28
CA LEU A 27 -2.59 11.61 0.83
C LEU A 27 -3.60 12.65 0.33
N ASP A 28 -3.17 13.51 -0.59
CA ASP A 28 -4.06 14.53 -1.16
C ASP A 28 -5.23 13.91 -1.89
N VAL A 29 -4.99 12.85 -2.68
CA VAL A 29 -6.05 12.21 -3.43
C VAL A 29 -7.06 11.53 -2.49
N VAL A 30 -6.58 10.89 -1.44
CA VAL A 30 -7.46 10.28 -0.44
C VAL A 30 -8.37 11.35 0.17
N ASN A 31 -7.80 12.51 0.50
CA ASN A 31 -8.61 13.60 1.04
C ASN A 31 -9.63 14.12 0.03
N GLN A 32 -9.24 14.19 -1.25
CA GLN A 32 -10.13 14.69 -2.30
C GLN A 32 -11.35 13.80 -2.50
N VAL A 33 -11.22 12.50 -2.30
CA VAL A 33 -12.33 11.58 -2.50
C VAL A 33 -13.10 11.31 -1.20
N GLY A 34 -12.87 12.12 -0.20
CA GLY A 34 -13.68 12.09 1.02
C GLY A 34 -13.16 11.21 2.11
N GLY A 35 -11.92 10.74 2.00
CA GLY A 35 -11.31 9.91 3.03
C GLY A 35 -10.37 10.69 3.91
N SER A 36 -9.72 9.98 4.81
CA SER A 36 -8.72 10.57 5.70
C SER A 36 -7.60 9.56 5.93
N ALA A 37 -6.37 10.04 5.86
CA ALA A 37 -5.20 9.19 6.01
C ALA A 37 -4.94 8.86 7.46
N ALA A 38 -4.65 7.59 7.73
CA ALA A 38 -4.26 7.13 9.07
C ALA A 38 -2.77 7.38 9.32
N ASN A 39 -2.01 7.52 8.25
CA ASN A 39 -0.56 7.68 8.38
C ASN A 39 0.04 8.19 7.07
N PHE A 40 1.28 8.60 7.18
CA PHE A 40 2.15 8.89 6.04
C PHE A 40 3.31 7.90 6.14
N LEU A 41 3.50 7.06 5.14
CA LEU A 41 4.58 6.07 5.17
C LEU A 41 5.26 6.01 3.82
N ASP A 42 6.52 6.42 3.81
CA ASP A 42 7.36 6.42 2.63
C ASP A 42 8.38 5.30 2.79
N ILE A 43 8.31 4.30 1.90
CA ILE A 43 9.25 3.18 1.96
C ILE A 43 10.56 3.46 1.21
N GLY A 44 10.65 4.63 0.58
CA GLY A 44 11.86 5.01 -0.14
C GLY A 44 11.99 4.34 -1.48
N GLY A 45 12.96 4.79 -2.27
CA GLY A 45 13.30 4.13 -3.52
C GLY A 45 14.12 2.88 -3.23
N GLY A 46 13.99 1.88 -4.06
CA GLY A 46 14.75 0.64 -3.90
C GLY A 46 14.26 -0.28 -2.82
N ALA A 47 13.01 -0.11 -2.39
CA ALA A 47 12.42 -0.99 -1.38
C ALA A 47 12.34 -2.41 -1.89
N ASN A 48 12.56 -3.36 -1.00
CA ASN A 48 12.50 -4.78 -1.32
C ASN A 48 11.36 -5.45 -0.54
N ALA A 49 11.26 -6.77 -0.66
CA ALA A 49 10.18 -7.51 -0.03
C ALA A 49 10.17 -7.36 1.49
N ASP A 50 11.35 -7.38 2.11
CA ASP A 50 11.42 -7.23 3.57
C ASP A 50 10.92 -5.87 4.03
N VAL A 51 11.27 -4.81 3.30
CA VAL A 51 10.84 -3.46 3.63
C VAL A 51 9.32 -3.37 3.52
N MET A 52 8.75 -3.92 2.45
CA MET A 52 7.30 -3.89 2.26
C MET A 52 6.59 -4.67 3.35
N ALA A 53 7.09 -5.85 3.68
CA ALA A 53 6.49 -6.65 4.75
C ALA A 53 6.55 -5.90 6.08
N GLY A 54 7.68 -5.25 6.38
CA GLY A 54 7.81 -4.46 7.60
C GLY A 54 6.85 -3.29 7.64
N ALA A 55 6.65 -2.63 6.50
CA ALA A 55 5.71 -1.51 6.41
C ALA A 55 4.30 -1.96 6.73
N LEU A 56 3.88 -3.09 6.18
CA LEU A 56 2.54 -3.62 6.45
C LEU A 56 2.38 -4.02 7.90
N GLU A 57 3.41 -4.57 8.51
CA GLU A 57 3.37 -4.91 9.93
C GLU A 57 3.16 -3.66 10.78
N VAL A 58 3.87 -2.58 10.46
CA VAL A 58 3.74 -1.34 11.22
C VAL A 58 2.33 -0.79 11.12
N ILE A 59 1.76 -0.75 9.92
CA ILE A 59 0.42 -0.23 9.71
C ILE A 59 -0.62 -1.10 10.40
N ASN A 60 -0.40 -2.41 10.42
CA ASN A 60 -1.35 -3.34 11.02
C ASN A 60 -1.50 -3.14 12.53
N PHE A 61 -0.53 -2.51 13.18
CA PHE A 61 -0.65 -2.19 14.60
C PHE A 61 -1.63 -1.06 14.88
N ASP A 62 -1.95 -0.25 13.88
CA ASP A 62 -2.86 0.88 14.07
C ASP A 62 -4.30 0.40 13.95
N GLU A 63 -5.02 0.41 15.07
CA GLU A 63 -6.40 -0.09 15.11
C GLU A 63 -7.38 0.79 14.36
N ASN A 64 -7.01 2.03 14.06
CA ASN A 64 -7.87 2.93 13.30
C ASN A 64 -7.87 2.65 11.81
N VAL A 65 -6.90 1.88 11.32
CA VAL A 65 -6.79 1.60 9.90
C VAL A 65 -7.90 0.64 9.46
N LYS A 66 -8.73 1.09 8.52
CA LYS A 66 -9.84 0.30 7.99
C LYS A 66 -9.57 -0.20 6.57
N SER A 67 -8.65 0.43 5.86
CA SER A 67 -8.16 -0.05 4.57
C SER A 67 -6.73 0.44 4.40
N ILE A 68 -5.97 -0.23 3.52
CA ILE A 68 -4.58 0.14 3.24
C ILE A 68 -4.46 0.42 1.76
N PHE A 69 -3.96 1.61 1.43
CA PHE A 69 -3.72 2.01 0.05
C PHE A 69 -2.22 1.99 -0.20
N ILE A 70 -1.79 1.09 -1.08
CA ILE A 70 -0.38 0.98 -1.47
C ILE A 70 -0.26 1.59 -2.86
N ASN A 71 0.47 2.68 -2.99
CA ASN A 71 0.64 3.38 -4.26
C ASN A 71 2.12 3.37 -4.63
N ILE A 72 2.46 2.52 -5.58
CA ILE A 72 3.85 2.30 -5.98
C ILE A 72 4.04 2.66 -7.44
N PHE A 73 5.02 3.50 -7.69
CA PHE A 73 5.47 3.78 -9.05
C PHE A 73 6.91 3.31 -9.18
N GLY A 74 7.14 2.30 -10.00
CA GLY A 74 8.45 1.70 -10.13
C GLY A 74 9.40 2.56 -10.92
N GLY A 75 10.58 2.64 -10.47
CA GLY A 75 11.77 3.18 -11.07
C GLY A 75 12.84 2.33 -10.48
N ILE A 76 13.41 2.77 -9.36
CA ILE A 76 14.33 1.95 -8.59
C ILE A 76 13.57 0.83 -7.87
N THR A 77 12.42 1.17 -7.30
CA THR A 77 11.56 0.17 -6.65
C THR A 77 10.93 -0.72 -7.71
N ARG A 78 11.06 -2.02 -7.56
CA ARG A 78 10.58 -2.98 -8.55
C ARG A 78 9.27 -3.60 -8.12
N GLY A 79 8.32 -3.66 -9.06
CA GLY A 79 6.98 -4.15 -8.77
C GLY A 79 6.94 -5.57 -8.22
N GLU A 80 7.78 -6.46 -8.75
CA GLU A 80 7.78 -7.83 -8.26
C GLU A 80 8.25 -7.93 -6.81
N GLU A 81 9.16 -7.05 -6.37
CA GLU A 81 9.61 -7.04 -4.99
C GLU A 81 8.52 -6.56 -4.05
N VAL A 82 7.78 -5.55 -4.49
CA VAL A 82 6.64 -5.07 -3.71
C VAL A 82 5.60 -6.18 -3.54
N ALA A 83 5.28 -6.85 -4.64
CA ALA A 83 4.28 -7.92 -4.61
C ALA A 83 4.72 -9.07 -3.70
N LYS A 84 5.98 -9.46 -3.78
CA LYS A 84 6.51 -10.51 -2.91
C LYS A 84 6.40 -10.12 -1.44
N GLY A 85 6.70 -8.85 -1.13
CA GLY A 85 6.60 -8.37 0.25
C GLY A 85 5.18 -8.41 0.77
N ILE A 86 4.21 -8.06 -0.08
CA ILE A 86 2.80 -8.11 0.32
C ILE A 86 2.38 -9.55 0.60
N VAL A 87 2.72 -10.48 -0.28
CA VAL A 87 2.38 -11.88 -0.09
C VAL A 87 3.03 -12.43 1.18
N GLU A 88 4.30 -12.10 1.39
CA GLU A 88 5.01 -12.52 2.60
C GLU A 88 4.35 -11.98 3.86
N ALA A 89 3.98 -10.71 3.85
CA ALA A 89 3.35 -10.08 5.01
C ALA A 89 2.01 -10.75 5.32
N MET A 90 1.23 -11.06 4.30
CA MET A 90 -0.07 -11.69 4.49
C MET A 90 0.04 -13.11 5.04
N GLY A 91 1.16 -13.79 4.77
CA GLY A 91 1.40 -15.09 5.35
C GLY A 91 1.97 -15.05 6.76
N ARG A 92 2.54 -13.91 7.15
CA ARG A 92 3.25 -13.74 8.42
C ARG A 92 2.40 -13.06 9.47
N VAL A 93 1.55 -12.16 9.05
CA VAL A 93 0.74 -11.30 9.93
C VAL A 93 -0.71 -11.40 9.49
N ASP A 94 -1.61 -11.43 10.46
CA ASP A 94 -3.05 -11.40 10.16
C ASP A 94 -3.44 -9.95 9.92
N LEU A 95 -3.44 -9.55 8.66
CA LEU A 95 -3.79 -8.18 8.30
C LEU A 95 -5.29 -7.97 8.45
N LYS A 96 -5.67 -7.02 9.27
CA LYS A 96 -7.06 -6.77 9.61
C LYS A 96 -7.79 -5.99 8.53
N ALA A 97 -7.07 -5.15 7.77
CA ALA A 97 -7.67 -4.26 6.81
C ALA A 97 -7.41 -4.75 5.40
N PRO A 98 -8.37 -4.58 4.47
CA PRO A 98 -8.12 -4.93 3.08
C PRO A 98 -7.11 -3.98 2.44
N ILE A 99 -6.43 -4.47 1.42
CA ILE A 99 -5.41 -3.72 0.70
C ILE A 99 -5.91 -3.35 -0.67
N VAL A 100 -5.71 -2.10 -1.07
CA VAL A 100 -5.88 -1.64 -2.44
C VAL A 100 -4.52 -1.22 -2.94
N ILE A 101 -4.09 -1.75 -4.09
CA ILE A 101 -2.77 -1.45 -4.62
C ILE A 101 -2.86 -0.86 -6.01
N ARG A 102 -2.09 0.20 -6.23
CA ARG A 102 -1.80 0.71 -7.56
C ARG A 102 -0.31 0.49 -7.80
N LEU A 103 -0.01 -0.34 -8.78
CA LEU A 103 1.36 -0.75 -9.05
C LEU A 103 1.66 -0.40 -10.50
N ASP A 104 2.64 0.47 -10.73
CA ASP A 104 2.97 0.94 -12.05
C ASP A 104 4.49 1.07 -12.16
N GLY A 105 4.98 1.20 -13.41
CA GLY A 105 6.40 1.38 -13.66
C GLY A 105 7.14 0.07 -13.82
N THR A 106 8.39 0.03 -13.33
CA THR A 106 9.30 -1.10 -13.54
C THR A 106 8.74 -2.39 -12.97
N ASN A 107 8.59 -3.39 -13.83
CA ASN A 107 8.13 -4.75 -13.46
C ASN A 107 6.76 -4.76 -12.78
N ALA A 108 5.92 -3.77 -13.10
CA ALA A 108 4.59 -3.69 -12.50
C ALA A 108 3.73 -4.89 -12.91
N GLU A 109 3.80 -5.31 -14.18
CA GLU A 109 3.02 -6.45 -14.64
C GLU A 109 3.43 -7.74 -13.93
N GLU A 110 4.73 -7.93 -13.72
CA GLU A 110 5.21 -9.08 -12.98
C GLU A 110 4.69 -9.07 -11.55
N GLY A 111 4.68 -7.90 -10.93
CA GLY A 111 4.15 -7.77 -9.58
C GLY A 111 2.68 -8.11 -9.52
N ARG A 112 1.90 -7.58 -10.46
CA ARG A 112 0.46 -7.89 -10.50
C ARG A 112 0.22 -9.38 -10.70
N GLN A 113 1.06 -10.03 -11.51
CA GLN A 113 0.92 -11.47 -11.74
C GLN A 113 1.23 -12.27 -10.47
N ILE A 114 2.25 -11.84 -9.71
CA ILE A 114 2.56 -12.50 -8.44
C ILE A 114 1.36 -12.42 -7.48
N LEU A 115 0.71 -11.28 -7.43
CA LEU A 115 -0.45 -11.12 -6.55
C LEU A 115 -1.62 -12.00 -7.01
N LEU A 116 -1.83 -12.11 -8.33
CA LEU A 116 -2.89 -12.99 -8.85
C LEU A 116 -2.58 -14.45 -8.54
N ASP A 117 -1.32 -14.86 -8.73
CA ASP A 117 -0.93 -16.26 -8.53
C ASP A 117 -1.01 -16.66 -7.05
N ALA A 118 -0.94 -15.70 -6.15
CA ALA A 118 -1.04 -15.97 -4.72
C ALA A 118 -2.46 -16.38 -4.31
N GLY A 119 -3.45 -16.12 -5.16
CA GLY A 119 -4.82 -16.54 -4.88
C GLY A 119 -5.50 -15.77 -3.78
N ILE A 120 -5.09 -14.52 -3.57
CA ILE A 120 -5.66 -13.71 -2.51
C ILE A 120 -7.06 -13.23 -2.91
N PRO A 121 -8.08 -13.39 -2.06
CA PRO A 121 -9.43 -12.94 -2.40
C PRO A 121 -9.51 -11.44 -2.64
N GLN A 122 -10.39 -11.03 -3.53
CA GLN A 122 -10.54 -9.62 -3.87
C GLN A 122 -11.07 -8.76 -2.71
N ASP A 123 -11.73 -9.37 -1.75
CA ASP A 123 -12.15 -8.62 -0.57
C ASP A 123 -10.99 -8.34 0.37
N LYS A 124 -9.82 -8.92 0.12
CA LYS A 124 -8.62 -8.65 0.92
C LYS A 124 -7.56 -7.88 0.16
N LEU A 125 -7.51 -8.03 -1.17
CA LEU A 125 -6.52 -7.34 -1.99
C LEU A 125 -7.12 -7.03 -3.35
N ARG A 126 -7.14 -5.76 -3.71
CA ARG A 126 -7.60 -5.31 -5.02
C ARG A 126 -6.51 -4.49 -5.71
N SER A 127 -6.34 -4.72 -7.01
CA SER A 127 -5.40 -3.96 -7.83
C SER A 127 -6.21 -3.02 -8.72
N GLU A 128 -5.85 -1.74 -8.69
CA GLU A 128 -6.52 -0.72 -9.50
C GLU A 128 -5.51 -0.04 -10.42
N PRO A 129 -5.92 0.35 -11.62
CA PRO A 129 -4.95 0.86 -12.60
C PRO A 129 -4.51 2.29 -12.36
N THR A 130 -5.31 3.11 -11.68
CA THR A 130 -4.96 4.51 -11.47
C THR A 130 -4.99 4.87 -10.01
N MET A 131 -4.27 5.95 -9.68
CA MET A 131 -4.24 6.44 -8.31
C MET A 131 -5.62 6.88 -7.84
N LEU A 132 -6.39 7.53 -8.72
CA LEU A 132 -7.72 8.02 -8.36
C LEU A 132 -8.67 6.86 -8.07
N ASP A 133 -8.68 5.85 -8.93
CA ASP A 133 -9.54 4.68 -8.73
C ASP A 133 -9.16 3.94 -7.45
N ALA A 134 -7.86 3.77 -7.23
CA ALA A 134 -7.38 3.09 -6.03
C ALA A 134 -7.79 3.85 -4.77
N ALA A 135 -7.68 5.19 -4.80
CA ALA A 135 -8.07 5.99 -3.64
C ALA A 135 -9.55 5.86 -3.35
N ARG A 136 -10.39 5.88 -4.39
CA ARG A 136 -11.83 5.74 -4.20
C ARG A 136 -12.20 4.41 -3.59
N VAL A 137 -11.58 3.32 -4.08
CA VAL A 137 -11.84 1.99 -3.55
C VAL A 137 -11.38 1.91 -2.09
N ALA A 138 -10.21 2.44 -1.79
CA ALA A 138 -9.68 2.42 -0.43
C ALA A 138 -10.61 3.15 0.53
N VAL A 139 -11.12 4.32 0.12
CA VAL A 139 -12.05 5.08 0.96
C VAL A 139 -13.36 4.34 1.16
N GLU A 140 -13.88 3.71 0.09
CA GLU A 140 -15.10 2.90 0.21
C GLU A 140 -14.92 1.76 1.19
N LEU A 141 -13.79 1.08 1.12
CA LEU A 141 -13.53 -0.06 2.00
C LEU A 141 -13.33 0.37 3.45
N ALA A 142 -12.90 1.62 3.67
CA ALA A 142 -12.71 2.14 5.01
C ALA A 142 -14.00 2.60 5.68
N ASN A 143 -15.06 2.76 4.90
CA ASN A 143 -16.36 3.25 5.43
C ASN A 143 -17.33 2.10 5.75
#